data_517769df7816bd2339587d410e0ee49c
#
_entry.id   517769df7816bd2339587d410e0ee49c
#
_cell.length_a   1.000
_cell.length_b   1.000
_cell.length_c   1.000
_cell.angle_alpha   90.00
_cell.angle_beta   90.00
_cell.angle_gamma   90.00
#
_symmetry.space_group_name_H-M   'P 1'
#
loop_
_entity.id
_entity.type
_entity.pdbx_description
1 polymer ?
#
loop_
_entity_poly.entity_id
_entity_poly.type
_entity_poly.pdbx_seq_one_letter_code
_entity_poly.pdbx_strand_id
1 'polypeptide(L)'
;MNVINVVIVSNETQYKVKVKNMITGDDMAIVGYAEFKEEAKIRIEGYVPDVVVCAANSTTIDADTLEFIKSVQYQNTGTAIVLVTDKINVNLVNAAARIGIRQVFEADMEPEAFSNAIRDVYALEQQLMSQLNISKRVRSKVYCFYGVKGGVGTSSLATNTAVSLADQGKKVLLIDLDLQHGDD
;
A
#
# COMPACT_ATOMS: atom_id res chain seq x y z
N MET A 1 2.21 12.94 13.67
CA MET A 1 2.65 11.53 13.49
C MET A 1 2.11 11.06 12.15
N ASN A 2 2.93 10.39 11.34
CA ASN A 2 2.41 9.75 10.12
C ASN A 2 1.65 8.49 10.53
N VAL A 3 0.41 8.36 10.09
CA VAL A 3 -0.39 7.15 10.30
C VAL A 3 0.13 6.05 9.36
N ILE A 4 0.36 4.87 9.89
CA ILE A 4 0.79 3.69 9.12
C ILE A 4 -0.43 3.13 8.38
N ASN A 5 -0.40 3.18 7.06
CA ASN A 5 -1.47 2.65 6.21
C ASN A 5 -1.29 1.14 6.01
N VAL A 6 -2.25 0.36 6.46
CA VAL A 6 -2.22 -1.10 6.38
C VAL A 6 -3.25 -1.61 5.39
N VAL A 7 -2.84 -2.51 4.50
CA VAL A 7 -3.75 -3.30 3.65
C VAL A 7 -3.71 -4.75 4.11
N ILE A 8 -4.89 -5.35 4.25
CA ILE A 8 -5.04 -6.76 4.62
C ILE A 8 -5.42 -7.56 3.37
N VAL A 9 -4.61 -8.57 3.05
CA VAL A 9 -4.83 -9.48 1.92
C VAL A 9 -5.14 -10.88 2.44
N SER A 10 -6.31 -11.39 2.14
CA SER A 10 -6.72 -12.76 2.46
C SER A 10 -7.89 -13.20 1.61
N ASN A 11 -7.93 -14.47 1.23
CA ASN A 11 -9.12 -15.07 0.60
C ASN A 11 -10.20 -15.43 1.63
N GLU A 12 -9.82 -15.54 2.90
CA GLU A 12 -10.68 -15.99 4.00
C GLU A 12 -11.11 -14.83 4.89
N THR A 13 -12.43 -14.64 5.03
CA THR A 13 -12.99 -13.57 5.88
C THR A 13 -12.55 -13.68 7.34
N GLN A 14 -12.41 -14.91 7.86
CA GLN A 14 -11.96 -15.12 9.23
C GLN A 14 -10.59 -14.51 9.52
N TYR A 15 -9.63 -14.63 8.58
CA TYR A 15 -8.30 -14.02 8.73
C TYR A 15 -8.35 -12.50 8.60
N LYS A 16 -9.19 -11.95 7.71
CA LYS A 16 -9.42 -10.49 7.63
C LYS A 16 -9.90 -9.93 8.96
N VAL A 17 -10.84 -10.62 9.62
CA VAL A 17 -11.38 -10.22 10.93
C VAL A 17 -10.33 -10.37 12.02
N LYS A 18 -9.61 -11.51 12.07
CA LYS A 18 -8.55 -11.72 13.06
C LYS A 18 -7.49 -10.64 12.99
N VAL A 19 -6.91 -10.40 11.80
CA VAL A 19 -5.87 -9.38 11.60
C VAL A 19 -6.40 -7.98 11.93
N LYS A 20 -7.63 -7.66 11.52
CA LYS A 20 -8.27 -6.38 11.89
C LYS A 20 -8.29 -6.17 13.40
N ASN A 21 -8.67 -7.22 14.17
CA ASN A 21 -8.76 -7.12 15.62
C ASN A 21 -7.40 -7.08 16.33
N MET A 22 -6.33 -7.53 15.65
CA MET A 22 -4.96 -7.47 16.15
C MET A 22 -4.30 -6.11 15.89
N ILE A 23 -4.85 -5.29 14.99
CA ILE A 23 -4.33 -3.93 14.72
C ILE A 23 -5.00 -2.97 15.69
N THR A 24 -4.21 -2.45 16.62
CA THR A 24 -4.63 -1.52 17.68
C THR A 24 -3.77 -0.27 17.69
N GLY A 25 -4.36 0.85 18.13
CA GLY A 25 -3.67 2.16 18.22
C GLY A 25 -4.11 3.14 17.15
N ASP A 26 -4.04 4.44 17.48
CA ASP A 26 -4.46 5.55 16.61
C ASP A 26 -3.42 5.90 15.53
N ASP A 27 -2.26 5.28 15.59
CA ASP A 27 -1.14 5.47 14.66
C ASP A 27 -1.17 4.52 13.46
N MET A 28 -2.17 3.66 13.35
CA MET A 28 -2.38 2.73 12.24
C MET A 28 -3.79 2.84 11.67
N ALA A 29 -3.91 2.75 10.34
CA ALA A 29 -5.19 2.76 9.66
C ALA A 29 -5.27 1.63 8.64
N ILE A 30 -6.33 0.82 8.69
CA ILE A 30 -6.62 -0.15 7.63
C ILE A 30 -7.26 0.61 6.47
N VAL A 31 -6.48 0.80 5.39
CA VAL A 31 -6.91 1.57 4.22
C VAL A 31 -7.57 0.72 3.13
N GLY A 32 -7.47 -0.62 3.25
CA GLY A 32 -8.12 -1.51 2.29
C GLY A 32 -8.00 -2.98 2.61
N TYR A 33 -8.82 -3.74 1.90
CA TYR A 33 -8.83 -5.20 1.90
C TYR A 33 -8.72 -5.72 0.48
N ALA A 34 -7.99 -6.83 0.31
CA ALA A 34 -7.82 -7.50 -0.98
C ALA A 34 -7.88 -9.02 -0.82
N GLU A 35 -7.86 -9.72 -1.93
CA GLU A 35 -7.72 -11.17 -2.03
C GLU A 35 -6.46 -11.51 -2.82
N PHE A 36 -5.98 -12.76 -2.74
CA PHE A 36 -4.83 -13.24 -3.53
C PHE A 36 -5.28 -13.47 -4.99
N LYS A 37 -5.56 -12.37 -5.70
CA LYS A 37 -6.00 -12.36 -7.09
C LYS A 37 -5.24 -11.30 -7.88
N GLU A 38 -5.00 -11.55 -9.15
CA GLU A 38 -4.20 -10.68 -10.01
C GLU A 38 -4.73 -9.23 -10.04
N GLU A 39 -6.06 -9.07 -10.13
CA GLU A 39 -6.71 -7.75 -10.15
C GLU A 39 -6.52 -6.95 -8.86
N ALA A 40 -6.23 -7.64 -7.76
CA ALA A 40 -6.01 -6.99 -6.48
C ALA A 40 -4.69 -6.23 -6.42
N LYS A 41 -3.70 -6.57 -7.23
CA LYS A 41 -2.38 -5.91 -7.27
C LYS A 41 -2.51 -4.42 -7.59
N ILE A 42 -3.30 -4.07 -8.60
CA ILE A 42 -3.58 -2.67 -8.98
C ILE A 42 -4.27 -1.93 -7.84
N ARG A 43 -5.21 -2.60 -7.16
CA ARG A 43 -5.92 -2.02 -6.02
C ARG A 43 -4.98 -1.77 -4.83
N ILE A 44 -4.11 -2.73 -4.52
CA ILE A 44 -3.12 -2.60 -3.45
C ILE A 44 -2.16 -1.45 -3.77
N GLU A 45 -1.66 -1.35 -5.00
CA GLU A 45 -0.83 -0.23 -5.44
C GLU A 45 -1.57 1.11 -5.28
N GLY A 46 -2.85 1.16 -5.61
CA GLY A 46 -3.68 2.36 -5.46
C GLY A 46 -3.88 2.83 -4.01
N TYR A 47 -3.76 1.95 -3.02
CA TYR A 47 -3.81 2.33 -1.59
C TYR A 47 -2.50 2.93 -1.09
N VAL A 48 -1.38 2.72 -1.78
CA VAL A 48 -0.03 3.11 -1.34
C VAL A 48 0.23 2.72 0.11
N PRO A 49 0.08 1.43 0.47
CA PRO A 49 0.20 1.00 1.85
C PRO A 49 1.62 1.16 2.38
N ASP A 50 1.74 1.35 3.68
CA ASP A 50 3.00 1.26 4.40
C ASP A 50 3.34 -0.19 4.74
N VAL A 51 2.29 -0.96 5.05
CA VAL A 51 2.40 -2.38 5.38
C VAL A 51 1.28 -3.15 4.67
N VAL A 52 1.63 -4.28 4.07
CA VAL A 52 0.68 -5.27 3.55
C VAL A 52 0.74 -6.51 4.45
N VAL A 53 -0.39 -6.84 5.06
CA VAL A 53 -0.55 -8.04 5.87
C VAL A 53 -1.22 -9.11 5.02
N CYS A 54 -0.45 -10.10 4.59
CA CYS A 54 -0.95 -11.27 3.88
C CYS A 54 -1.34 -12.34 4.91
N ALA A 55 -2.60 -12.74 4.95
CA ALA A 55 -3.09 -13.68 5.95
C ALA A 55 -3.80 -14.87 5.31
N ALA A 56 -3.36 -16.09 5.66
CA ALA A 56 -3.93 -17.33 5.15
C ALA A 56 -3.63 -18.51 6.08
N ASN A 57 -4.40 -19.57 5.94
CA ASN A 57 -4.08 -20.84 6.60
C ASN A 57 -2.76 -21.40 6.05
N SER A 58 -1.94 -21.97 6.92
CA SER A 58 -0.63 -22.55 6.56
C SER A 58 -0.71 -23.64 5.49
N THR A 59 -1.86 -24.30 5.38
CA THR A 59 -2.11 -25.35 4.37
C THR A 59 -2.56 -24.79 3.02
N THR A 60 -3.02 -23.54 2.96
CA THR A 60 -3.49 -22.88 1.74
C THR A 60 -2.45 -21.94 1.13
N ILE A 61 -1.30 -21.76 1.77
CA ILE A 61 -0.18 -20.99 1.23
C ILE A 61 0.60 -21.88 0.27
N ASP A 62 0.20 -21.83 -0.99
CA ASP A 62 0.82 -22.55 -2.10
C ASP A 62 1.82 -21.67 -2.88
N ALA A 63 2.35 -22.21 -3.97
CA ALA A 63 3.30 -21.52 -4.83
C ALA A 63 2.68 -20.26 -5.47
N ASP A 64 1.40 -20.32 -5.85
CA ASP A 64 0.70 -19.22 -6.50
C ASP A 64 0.48 -18.06 -5.53
N THR A 65 0.12 -18.37 -4.27
CA THR A 65 0.01 -17.37 -3.19
C THR A 65 1.36 -16.69 -2.93
N LEU A 66 2.44 -17.45 -2.87
CA LEU A 66 3.78 -16.91 -2.67
C LEU A 66 4.24 -16.05 -3.85
N GLU A 67 3.93 -16.45 -5.08
CA GLU A 67 4.24 -15.66 -6.28
C GLU A 67 3.44 -14.35 -6.33
N PHE A 68 2.17 -14.39 -5.95
CA PHE A 68 1.36 -13.19 -5.78
C PHE A 68 2.02 -12.22 -4.79
N ILE A 69 2.39 -12.69 -3.59
CA ILE A 69 3.01 -11.88 -2.55
C ILE A 69 4.32 -11.27 -3.05
N LYS A 70 5.15 -12.07 -3.70
CA LYS A 70 6.40 -11.63 -4.33
C LYS A 70 6.15 -10.51 -5.34
N SER A 71 5.14 -10.64 -6.20
CA SER A 71 4.81 -9.62 -7.19
C SER A 71 4.32 -8.32 -6.55
N VAL A 72 3.50 -8.41 -5.50
CA VAL A 72 3.06 -7.23 -4.71
C VAL A 72 4.26 -6.50 -4.12
N GLN A 73 5.26 -7.22 -3.60
CA GLN A 73 6.48 -6.63 -3.05
C GLN A 73 7.29 -5.87 -4.10
N TYR A 74 7.46 -6.45 -5.29
CA TYR A 74 8.18 -5.78 -6.38
C TYR A 74 7.47 -4.51 -6.88
N GLN A 75 6.15 -4.53 -6.93
CA GLN A 75 5.35 -3.39 -7.41
C GLN A 75 5.25 -2.26 -6.37
N ASN A 76 5.39 -2.58 -5.09
CA ASN A 76 5.19 -1.63 -3.99
C ASN A 76 6.49 -1.39 -3.22
N THR A 77 7.48 -0.79 -3.88
CA THR A 77 8.78 -0.46 -3.27
C THR A 77 8.59 0.43 -2.03
N GLY A 78 9.21 0.04 -0.91
CA GLY A 78 9.10 0.74 0.37
C GLY A 78 7.85 0.40 1.18
N THR A 79 7.12 -0.64 0.75
CA THR A 79 6.02 -1.24 1.52
C THR A 79 6.54 -2.49 2.21
N ALA A 80 6.38 -2.56 3.52
CA ALA A 80 6.70 -3.77 4.28
C ALA A 80 5.64 -4.84 4.06
N ILE A 81 6.05 -6.09 3.87
CA ILE A 81 5.12 -7.22 3.75
C ILE A 81 5.36 -8.19 4.89
N VAL A 82 4.28 -8.57 5.56
CA VAL A 82 4.28 -9.58 6.62
C VAL A 82 3.28 -10.69 6.27
N LEU A 83 3.57 -11.89 6.74
CA LEU A 83 2.71 -13.04 6.58
C LEU A 83 2.10 -13.42 7.95
N VAL A 84 0.79 -13.65 7.97
CA VAL A 84 0.06 -14.11 9.15
C VAL A 84 -0.57 -15.46 8.85
N THR A 85 -0.39 -16.44 9.72
CA THR A 85 -0.88 -17.80 9.51
C THR A 85 -1.34 -18.42 10.84
N ASP A 86 -2.08 -19.53 10.78
CA ASP A 86 -2.52 -20.29 11.95
C ASP A 86 -1.37 -21.03 12.64
N LYS A 87 -0.38 -21.51 11.86
CA LYS A 87 0.77 -22.26 12.38
C LYS A 87 2.04 -21.92 11.59
N ILE A 88 3.07 -21.60 12.32
CA ILE A 88 4.40 -21.38 11.74
C ILE A 88 5.14 -22.71 11.67
N ASN A 89 5.69 -23.00 10.51
CA ASN A 89 6.59 -24.14 10.30
C ASN A 89 7.83 -23.72 9.51
N VAL A 90 8.90 -24.49 9.64
CA VAL A 90 10.21 -24.20 9.04
C VAL A 90 10.13 -24.05 7.52
N ASN A 91 9.31 -24.88 6.85
CA ASN A 91 9.18 -24.83 5.40
C ASN A 91 8.53 -23.53 4.94
N LEU A 92 7.49 -23.08 5.63
CA LEU A 92 6.82 -21.81 5.36
C LEU A 92 7.76 -20.62 5.59
N VAL A 93 8.50 -20.62 6.70
CA VAL A 93 9.48 -19.54 6.99
C VAL A 93 10.56 -19.49 5.91
N ASN A 94 11.09 -20.63 5.50
CA ASN A 94 12.07 -20.70 4.42
C ASN A 94 11.52 -20.24 3.08
N ALA A 95 10.27 -20.61 2.75
CA ALA A 95 9.61 -20.16 1.53
C ALA A 95 9.35 -18.64 1.54
N ALA A 96 8.86 -18.11 2.65
CA ALA A 96 8.65 -16.68 2.87
C ALA A 96 9.97 -15.89 2.75
N ALA A 97 11.05 -16.37 3.38
CA ALA A 97 12.37 -15.73 3.32
C ALA A 97 12.93 -15.67 1.89
N ARG A 98 12.72 -16.71 1.07
CA ARG A 98 13.17 -16.75 -0.33
C ARG A 98 12.52 -15.68 -1.21
N ILE A 99 11.32 -15.25 -0.88
CA ILE A 99 10.61 -14.18 -1.60
C ILE A 99 10.75 -12.82 -0.91
N GLY A 100 11.59 -12.72 0.12
CA GLY A 100 11.92 -11.47 0.80
C GLY A 100 10.99 -11.10 1.96
N ILE A 101 10.04 -11.95 2.34
CA ILE A 101 9.23 -11.75 3.56
C ILE A 101 10.12 -12.04 4.77
N ARG A 102 10.26 -11.04 5.65
CA ARG A 102 11.15 -11.12 6.81
C ARG A 102 10.46 -11.54 8.09
N GLN A 103 9.13 -11.36 8.15
CA GLN A 103 8.35 -11.60 9.35
C GLN A 103 7.14 -12.48 9.04
N VAL A 104 6.98 -13.54 9.81
CA VAL A 104 5.83 -14.44 9.81
C VAL A 104 5.27 -14.45 11.22
N PHE A 105 3.97 -14.20 11.37
CA PHE A 105 3.29 -14.12 12.65
C PHE A 105 2.18 -15.17 12.74
N GLU A 106 1.82 -15.55 13.96
CA GLU A 106 0.65 -16.39 14.22
C GLU A 106 -0.61 -15.53 14.37
N ALA A 107 -1.73 -16.05 13.86
CA ALA A 107 -3.01 -15.33 13.82
C ALA A 107 -3.73 -15.24 15.18
N ASP A 108 -3.15 -15.79 16.24
CA ASP A 108 -3.61 -15.73 17.63
C ASP A 108 -2.68 -14.91 18.54
N MET A 109 -1.75 -14.18 17.92
CA MET A 109 -0.86 -13.26 18.63
C MET A 109 -1.67 -12.18 19.37
N GLU A 110 -1.18 -11.76 20.55
CA GLU A 110 -1.78 -10.68 21.32
C GLU A 110 -1.81 -9.38 20.50
N PRO A 111 -2.94 -8.63 20.50
CA PRO A 111 -3.11 -7.45 19.63
C PRO A 111 -2.04 -6.38 19.81
N GLU A 112 -1.65 -6.08 21.05
CA GLU A 112 -0.62 -5.08 21.32
C GLU A 112 0.76 -5.53 20.83
N ALA A 113 1.09 -6.81 21.03
CA ALA A 113 2.35 -7.39 20.54
C ALA A 113 2.41 -7.39 19.01
N PHE A 114 1.30 -7.73 18.33
CA PHE A 114 1.20 -7.68 16.88
C PHE A 114 1.35 -6.25 16.36
N SER A 115 0.65 -5.29 16.96
CA SER A 115 0.75 -3.88 16.56
C SER A 115 2.16 -3.33 16.72
N ASN A 116 2.87 -3.68 17.81
CA ASN A 116 4.27 -3.32 18.01
C ASN A 116 5.16 -3.95 16.94
N ALA A 117 4.94 -5.24 16.62
CA ALA A 117 5.69 -5.90 15.56
C ALA A 117 5.47 -5.24 14.17
N ILE A 118 4.27 -4.78 13.86
CA ILE A 118 3.99 -4.01 12.63
C ILE A 118 4.76 -2.69 12.62
N ARG A 119 4.83 -1.97 13.76
CA ARG A 119 5.64 -0.74 13.88
C ARG A 119 7.12 -1.00 13.62
N ASP A 120 7.65 -2.08 14.19
CA ASP A 120 9.06 -2.46 14.03
C ASP A 120 9.38 -2.81 12.57
N VAL A 121 8.52 -3.59 11.92
CA VAL A 121 8.67 -3.95 10.50
C VAL A 121 8.61 -2.70 9.62
N TYR A 122 7.67 -1.80 9.87
CA TYR A 122 7.58 -0.52 9.16
C TYR A 122 8.83 0.34 9.37
N ALA A 123 9.29 0.50 10.61
CA ALA A 123 10.48 1.29 10.93
C ALA A 123 11.74 0.72 10.22
N LEU A 124 11.89 -0.60 10.23
CA LEU A 124 12.99 -1.27 9.53
C LEU A 124 12.94 -1.01 8.02
N GLU A 125 11.77 -1.10 7.40
CA GLU A 125 11.62 -0.83 5.96
C GLU A 125 11.97 0.63 5.64
N GLN A 126 11.51 1.59 6.45
CA GLN A 126 11.86 3.01 6.26
C GLN A 126 13.36 3.26 6.40
N GLN A 127 14.01 2.60 7.35
CA GLN A 127 15.46 2.69 7.53
C GLN A 127 16.22 2.17 6.31
N LEU A 128 15.81 1.02 5.76
CA LEU A 128 16.42 0.44 4.56
C LEU A 128 16.23 1.34 3.33
N MET A 129 15.03 1.88 3.16
CA MET A 129 14.74 2.80 2.07
C MET A 129 15.60 4.06 2.15
N SER A 130 15.78 4.61 3.37
CA SER A 130 16.63 5.78 3.59
C SER A 130 18.11 5.50 3.27
N GLN A 131 18.63 4.34 3.66
CA GLN A 131 19.99 3.93 3.36
C GLN A 131 20.27 3.74 1.87
N LEU A 132 19.27 3.25 1.14
CA LEU A 132 19.36 3.04 -0.31
C LEU A 132 19.05 4.31 -1.12
N ASN A 133 18.74 5.45 -0.46
CA ASN A 133 18.28 6.69 -1.10
C ASN A 133 17.06 6.46 -2.02
N ILE A 134 16.22 5.48 -1.71
CA ILE A 134 15.01 5.17 -2.45
C ILE A 134 13.84 5.92 -1.80
N SER A 135 13.19 6.78 -2.56
CA SER A 135 11.98 7.46 -2.09
C SER A 135 10.78 6.54 -2.25
N LYS A 136 9.99 6.40 -1.19
CA LYS A 136 8.69 5.72 -1.28
C LYS A 136 7.81 6.42 -2.33
N ARG A 137 7.05 5.65 -3.09
CA ARG A 137 6.01 6.19 -3.97
C ARG A 137 5.02 7.00 -3.14
N VAL A 138 4.82 8.25 -3.51
CA VAL A 138 3.81 9.12 -2.91
C VAL A 138 2.59 9.12 -3.82
N ARG A 139 1.42 8.86 -3.24
CA ARG A 139 0.18 8.95 -4.00
C ARG A 139 -0.09 10.41 -4.39
N SER A 140 -0.07 10.68 -5.69
CA SER A 140 -0.49 11.96 -6.23
C SER A 140 -2.01 12.06 -6.25
N LYS A 141 -2.54 13.23 -5.91
CA LYS A 141 -3.95 13.54 -6.15
C LYS A 141 -4.09 14.05 -7.58
N VAL A 142 -5.01 13.45 -8.34
CA VAL A 142 -5.32 13.88 -9.69
C VAL A 142 -6.62 14.69 -9.63
N TYR A 143 -6.57 15.91 -10.13
CA TYR A 143 -7.73 16.78 -10.31
C TYR A 143 -7.95 16.95 -11.81
N CYS A 144 -9.16 16.62 -12.29
CA CYS A 144 -9.53 16.81 -13.68
C CYS A 144 -10.49 18.01 -13.78
N PHE A 145 -10.16 18.95 -14.63
CA PHE A 145 -11.00 20.10 -14.96
C PHE A 145 -11.57 19.86 -16.36
N TYR A 146 -12.89 19.83 -16.46
CA TYR A 146 -13.58 19.58 -17.71
C TYR A 146 -14.68 20.62 -17.93
N GLY A 147 -14.69 21.25 -19.10
CA GLY A 147 -15.68 22.22 -19.51
C GLY A 147 -16.53 21.69 -20.67
N VAL A 148 -17.86 21.79 -20.56
CA VAL A 148 -18.82 21.34 -21.61
C VAL A 148 -18.87 22.33 -22.80
N LYS A 149 -18.46 23.59 -22.58
CA LYS A 149 -18.43 24.65 -23.59
C LYS A 149 -17.11 25.38 -23.55
N GLY A 150 -16.65 25.86 -24.72
CA GLY A 150 -15.52 26.76 -24.81
C GLY A 150 -15.77 28.06 -24.03
N GLY A 151 -14.71 28.66 -23.49
CA GLY A 151 -14.77 29.97 -22.81
C GLY A 151 -15.33 29.96 -21.38
N VAL A 152 -15.66 28.82 -20.79
CA VAL A 152 -16.18 28.73 -19.40
C VAL A 152 -15.09 28.87 -18.34
N GLY A 153 -13.84 29.11 -18.73
CA GLY A 153 -12.72 29.35 -17.79
C GLY A 153 -12.05 28.09 -17.25
N THR A 154 -12.20 26.95 -17.89
CA THR A 154 -11.62 25.65 -17.45
C THR A 154 -10.09 25.75 -17.28
N SER A 155 -9.37 26.26 -18.30
CA SER A 155 -7.92 26.45 -18.24
C SER A 155 -7.51 27.43 -17.16
N SER A 156 -8.23 28.54 -17.02
CA SER A 156 -7.95 29.52 -15.97
C SER A 156 -8.14 28.92 -14.56
N LEU A 157 -9.19 28.13 -14.36
CA LEU A 157 -9.44 27.46 -13.09
C LEU A 157 -8.38 26.42 -12.78
N ALA A 158 -7.99 25.60 -13.78
CA ALA A 158 -6.93 24.61 -13.63
C ALA A 158 -5.58 25.26 -13.26
N THR A 159 -5.18 26.30 -13.99
CA THR A 159 -3.94 27.03 -13.74
C THR A 159 -3.92 27.70 -12.36
N ASN A 160 -4.99 28.41 -11.99
CA ASN A 160 -5.06 29.06 -10.69
C ASN A 160 -5.05 28.04 -9.52
N THR A 161 -5.70 26.88 -9.71
CA THR A 161 -5.65 25.82 -8.72
C THR A 161 -4.23 25.24 -8.59
N ALA A 162 -3.53 25.04 -9.73
CA ALA A 162 -2.15 24.56 -9.74
C ALA A 162 -1.22 25.53 -9.00
N VAL A 163 -1.31 26.84 -9.28
CA VAL A 163 -0.55 27.88 -8.59
C VAL A 163 -0.82 27.89 -7.09
N SER A 164 -2.11 27.88 -6.70
CA SER A 164 -2.50 27.90 -5.29
C SER A 164 -1.97 26.67 -4.52
N LEU A 165 -1.93 25.49 -5.15
CA LEU A 165 -1.35 24.29 -4.54
C LEU A 165 0.18 24.39 -4.45
N ALA A 166 0.84 24.96 -5.45
CA ALA A 166 2.28 25.19 -5.44
C ALA A 166 2.69 26.17 -4.34
N ASP A 167 1.92 27.26 -4.14
CA ASP A 167 2.13 28.25 -3.06
C ASP A 167 2.00 27.61 -1.67
N GLN A 168 1.22 26.54 -1.54
CA GLN A 168 1.11 25.72 -0.32
C GLN A 168 2.25 24.71 -0.18
N GLY A 169 3.30 24.77 -1.00
CA GLY A 169 4.46 23.88 -0.98
C GLY A 169 4.21 22.49 -1.57
N LYS A 170 3.12 22.28 -2.31
CA LYS A 170 2.87 21.00 -3.01
C LYS A 170 3.65 20.94 -4.31
N LYS A 171 4.14 19.74 -4.65
CA LYS A 171 4.69 19.48 -6.00
C LYS A 171 3.51 19.30 -6.95
N VAL A 172 3.38 20.17 -7.95
CA VAL A 172 2.24 20.18 -8.86
C VAL A 172 2.74 19.93 -10.28
N LEU A 173 2.02 19.08 -11.02
CA LEU A 173 2.15 18.90 -12.45
C LEU A 173 0.82 19.28 -13.09
N LEU A 174 0.83 20.25 -13.99
CA LEU A 174 -0.31 20.62 -14.83
C LEU A 174 -0.12 19.99 -16.20
N ILE A 175 -1.13 19.27 -16.69
CA ILE A 175 -1.11 18.63 -18.02
C ILE A 175 -2.33 19.13 -18.78
N ASP A 176 -2.11 19.70 -19.96
CA ASP A 176 -3.16 19.98 -20.91
C ASP A 176 -3.39 18.73 -21.79
N LEU A 177 -4.62 18.26 -21.84
CA LEU A 177 -5.04 17.11 -22.64
C LEU A 177 -5.88 17.53 -23.86
N ASP A 178 -6.05 18.82 -24.13
CA ASP A 178 -6.65 19.31 -25.36
C ASP A 178 -5.65 19.25 -26.51
N LEU A 179 -5.55 18.06 -27.13
CA LEU A 179 -4.63 17.79 -28.23
C LEU A 179 -5.06 18.40 -29.57
N GLN A 180 -6.28 18.99 -29.65
CA GLN A 180 -6.80 19.56 -30.90
C GLN A 180 -6.67 21.08 -30.96
N HIS A 181 -6.62 21.73 -29.79
CA HIS A 181 -6.61 23.19 -29.67
C HIS A 181 -5.54 23.67 -28.68
N GLY A 182 -4.46 22.89 -28.50
CA GLY A 182 -3.32 23.34 -27.73
C GLY A 182 -2.80 24.63 -28.35
N ASP A 183 -2.87 25.73 -27.59
CA ASP A 183 -2.29 27.02 -28.03
C ASP A 183 -0.79 26.86 -28.16
N ASP A 184 -0.27 27.17 -29.34
CA ASP A 184 1.15 27.29 -29.68
C ASP A 184 1.87 28.36 -28.83
#